data_d06d57edbdacd01a783324f6e413ae45
#
_entry.id   d06d57edbdacd01a783324f6e413ae45
#
_cell.length_a   1.000
_cell.length_b   1.000
_cell.length_c   1.000
_cell.angle_alpha   90.00
_cell.angle_beta   90.00
_cell.angle_gamma   90.00
#
_symmetry.space_group_name_H-M   'P 1'
#
loop_
_entity.id
_entity.type
_entity.pdbx_description
1 polymer ?
#
loop_
_entity_poly.entity_id
_entity_poly.type
_entity_poly.pdbx_seq_one_letter_code
_entity_poly.pdbx_strand_id
1 'polypeptide(L)'
;MKKLFLLVTGLGFLLAGCASAPKAKHFLPAAVTLPSADLLILSATYGSGVNFADVSLRVNDLIHQPGLEFSARPQSLLADPTPGWNKALVIIYEYKGQRHLFASGEGGAVSAEILILNADK
;
A
#
# COMPACT_ATOMS: atom_id res chain seq x y z
N MET A 1 60.14 2.51 -11.09
CA MET A 1 59.59 2.54 -10.92
C MET A 1 58.76 2.88 -10.43
N LYS A 2 58.79 2.87 -10.19
CA LYS A 2 58.06 3.16 -9.60
C LYS A 2 57.18 3.84 -9.75
N LYS A 3 57.18 4.12 -10.24
CA LYS A 3 56.36 4.77 -10.42
C LYS A 3 55.34 4.58 -10.71
N LEU A 4 55.44 4.16 -11.01
CA LEU A 4 54.44 3.98 -11.35
C LEU A 4 53.57 3.76 -10.81
N PHE A 5 53.76 3.55 -10.51
CA PHE A 5 52.84 3.26 -10.01
C PHE A 5 51.98 3.80 -9.52
N LEU A 6 52.20 4.19 -9.49
CA LEU A 6 51.43 4.70 -9.03
C LEU A 6 50.46 4.89 -9.34
N LEU A 7 50.48 4.88 -9.73
CA LEU A 7 49.51 5.08 -10.00
C LEU A 7 48.52 4.70 -9.85
N VAL A 8 48.67 4.35 -9.75
CA VAL A 8 47.67 3.92 -9.63
C VAL A 8 46.86 4.11 -8.97
N THR A 9 47.07 4.25 -8.67
CA THR A 9 46.25 4.39 -8.00
C THR A 9 45.31 4.87 -7.96
N GLY A 10 45.43 5.11 -8.19
CA GLY A 10 44.44 5.59 -8.11
C GLY A 10 43.44 5.46 -8.35
N LEU A 11 43.47 5.27 -8.77
CA LEU A 11 42.50 5.26 -9.00
C LEU A 11 41.47 5.14 -8.60
N GLY A 12 41.67 4.92 -8.31
CA GLY A 12 40.65 4.78 -7.94
C GLY A 12 39.84 5.11 -7.67
N PHE A 13 39.81 5.40 -8.07
CA PHE A 13 38.82 5.69 -7.92
C PHE A 13 37.89 5.90 -7.89
N LEU A 14 38.21 5.94 -8.14
CA LEU A 14 37.32 6.21 -8.32
C LEU A 14 36.46 6.23 -8.31
N LEU A 15 36.68 6.07 -8.38
CA LEU A 15 35.72 6.11 -8.50
C LEU A 15 34.97 6.24 -8.16
N ALA A 16 35.46 6.09 -8.09
CA ALA A 16 34.60 6.22 -7.85
C ALA A 16 33.98 6.49 -7.78
N GLY A 17 34.27 6.43 -8.02
CA GLY A 17 33.34 6.73 -8.01
C GLY A 17 32.74 6.95 -8.01
N CYS A 18 32.76 6.94 -8.15
CA CYS A 18 31.91 7.18 -8.17
C CYS A 18 31.26 7.42 -8.08
N ALA A 19 31.49 7.39 -8.02
CA ALA A 19 30.74 7.62 -7.89
C ALA A 19 30.14 7.91 -7.84
N SER A 20 30.08 7.98 -7.84
CA SER A 20 29.38 8.31 -7.77
C SER A 20 28.57 8.34 -7.78
N ALA A 21 28.31 8.19 -7.84
CA ALA A 21 27.44 8.36 -7.80
C ALA A 21 26.77 8.57 -7.33
N PRO A 22 26.41 8.49 -7.11
CA PRO A 22 25.56 8.66 -6.54
C PRO A 22 24.79 9.36 -6.55
N LYS A 23 24.37 9.71 -6.69
CA LYS A 23 23.66 10.42 -6.71
C LYS A 23 22.56 10.17 -6.94
N ALA A 24 22.30 9.90 -7.28
CA ALA A 24 21.25 9.62 -7.72
C ALA A 24 20.38 9.05 -6.89
N LYS A 25 20.32 8.43 -6.55
CA LYS A 25 19.58 7.88 -5.96
C LYS A 25 19.00 8.41 -5.02
N HIS A 26 19.15 8.75 -4.55
CA HIS A 26 18.65 9.13 -3.53
C HIS A 26 17.44 9.73 -3.65
N PHE A 27 17.03 10.14 -4.26
CA PHE A 27 15.96 10.67 -4.19
C PHE A 27 14.88 9.84 -4.28
N LEU A 28 14.95 9.01 -4.41
CA LEU A 28 14.02 8.36 -4.54
C LEU A 28 13.52 7.76 -3.66
N PRO A 29 13.72 7.60 -3.45
CA PRO A 29 13.07 6.98 -2.86
C PRO A 29 12.46 7.08 -1.90
N ALA A 30 12.70 7.38 -1.82
CA ALA A 30 12.26 7.52 -1.06
C ALA A 30 11.33 7.22 -0.61
N ALA A 31 11.60 7.12 -0.69
CA ALA A 31 10.98 7.18 -0.13
C ALA A 31 9.77 6.98 -0.05
N VAL A 32 9.54 6.70 -0.47
CA VAL A 32 8.35 6.48 -0.61
C VAL A 32 7.91 5.37 0.09
N THR A 33 8.14 5.32 1.26
CA THR A 33 7.59 4.29 2.05
C THR A 33 6.12 4.46 2.02
N LEU A 34 5.47 3.55 1.40
CA LEU A 34 4.04 3.58 1.35
C LEU A 34 3.51 3.19 2.70
N PRO A 35 2.65 3.99 3.30
CA PRO A 35 2.04 3.60 4.57
C PRO A 35 1.35 2.26 4.48
N SER A 36 0.86 1.91 3.30
CA SER A 36 0.18 0.64 3.10
C SER A 36 1.11 -0.56 3.13
N ALA A 37 2.44 -0.36 3.18
CA ALA A 37 3.36 -1.49 3.22
C ALA A 37 3.17 -2.37 4.44
N ASP A 38 2.71 -1.79 5.56
CA ASP A 38 2.45 -2.54 6.78
C ASP A 38 1.01 -3.02 6.90
N LEU A 39 0.19 -2.78 5.90
CA LEU A 39 -1.19 -3.21 5.89
C LEU A 39 -1.34 -4.54 5.20
N LEU A 40 -2.04 -5.45 5.84
CA LEU A 40 -2.37 -6.74 5.24
C LEU A 40 -3.88 -6.93 5.35
N ILE A 41 -4.55 -7.03 4.22
CA ILE A 41 -5.99 -7.29 4.21
C ILE A 41 -6.19 -8.79 4.40
N LEU A 42 -6.83 -9.16 5.49
CA LEU A 42 -7.10 -10.56 5.78
C LEU A 42 -8.40 -11.01 5.15
N SER A 43 -9.40 -10.14 5.18
CA SER A 43 -10.73 -10.48 4.68
C SER A 43 -11.51 -9.20 4.42
N ALA A 44 -12.30 -9.19 3.37
CA ALA A 44 -13.23 -8.10 3.12
C ALA A 44 -14.51 -8.68 2.55
N THR A 45 -15.63 -8.31 3.14
CA THR A 45 -16.95 -8.74 2.68
C THR A 45 -17.82 -7.52 2.43
N TYR A 46 -18.67 -7.62 1.42
CA TYR A 46 -19.55 -6.52 1.03
C TYR A 46 -20.95 -7.07 0.77
N GLY A 47 -21.94 -6.50 1.43
CA GLY A 47 -23.29 -6.98 1.25
C GLY A 47 -24.25 -6.46 2.30
N SER A 48 -25.42 -7.10 2.38
CA SER A 48 -26.43 -6.79 3.38
C SER A 48 -27.21 -8.03 3.75
N GLY A 49 -27.81 -8.02 4.92
CA GLY A 49 -28.57 -9.16 5.41
C GLY A 49 -27.69 -10.40 5.51
N VAL A 50 -28.06 -11.44 4.76
CA VAL A 50 -27.31 -12.67 4.73
C VAL A 50 -26.53 -12.85 3.43
N ASN A 51 -26.58 -11.86 2.55
CA ASN A 51 -25.97 -11.95 1.23
C ASN A 51 -24.73 -11.07 1.18
N PHE A 52 -23.56 -11.70 1.26
CA PHE A 52 -22.28 -11.02 1.22
C PHE A 52 -21.40 -11.61 0.15
N ALA A 53 -20.68 -10.75 -0.54
CA ALA A 53 -19.66 -11.15 -1.50
C ALA A 53 -18.30 -11.01 -0.86
N ASP A 54 -17.41 -11.95 -1.16
CA ASP A 54 -16.02 -11.86 -0.74
C ASP A 54 -15.29 -10.94 -1.72
N VAL A 55 -14.87 -9.79 -1.24
CA VAL A 55 -14.18 -8.80 -2.06
C VAL A 55 -12.73 -8.61 -1.57
N SER A 56 -12.19 -9.60 -0.89
CA SER A 56 -10.87 -9.51 -0.25
C SER A 56 -9.78 -9.15 -1.25
N LEU A 57 -9.73 -9.85 -2.39
CA LEU A 57 -8.70 -9.58 -3.39
C LEU A 57 -8.85 -8.19 -3.98
N ARG A 58 -10.08 -7.79 -4.27
CA ARG A 58 -10.32 -6.47 -4.84
C ARG A 58 -9.93 -5.36 -3.88
N VAL A 59 -10.31 -5.50 -2.62
CA VAL A 59 -9.97 -4.51 -1.60
C VAL A 59 -8.45 -4.47 -1.42
N ASN A 60 -7.81 -5.62 -1.40
CA ASN A 60 -6.35 -5.66 -1.27
C ASN A 60 -5.67 -4.91 -2.42
N ASP A 61 -6.15 -5.11 -3.65
CA ASP A 61 -5.60 -4.41 -4.79
C ASP A 61 -5.78 -2.90 -4.67
N LEU A 62 -6.97 -2.46 -4.27
CA LEU A 62 -7.28 -1.03 -4.16
C LEU A 62 -6.47 -0.37 -3.05
N ILE A 63 -6.35 -1.03 -1.90
CA ILE A 63 -5.66 -0.46 -0.75
C ILE A 63 -4.18 -0.25 -1.03
N HIS A 64 -3.58 -1.11 -1.84
CA HIS A 64 -2.15 -1.04 -2.11
C HIS A 64 -1.79 -0.14 -3.29
N GLN A 65 -2.77 0.53 -3.90
CA GLN A 65 -2.48 1.55 -4.90
C GLN A 65 -2.16 2.87 -4.20
N PRO A 66 -0.99 3.45 -4.47
CA PRO A 66 -0.56 4.67 -3.76
C PRO A 66 -1.56 5.80 -3.94
N GLY A 67 -1.99 6.39 -2.83
CA GLY A 67 -2.85 7.56 -2.85
C GLY A 67 -4.27 7.32 -3.30
N LEU A 68 -4.67 6.06 -3.47
CA LEU A 68 -6.01 5.78 -3.94
C LEU A 68 -7.01 5.80 -2.79
N GLU A 69 -8.10 6.52 -3.00
CA GLU A 69 -9.28 6.43 -2.14
C GLU A 69 -10.44 5.94 -3.00
N PHE A 70 -11.20 4.98 -2.50
CA PHE A 70 -12.35 4.46 -3.22
C PHE A 70 -13.58 4.48 -2.32
N SER A 71 -14.75 4.35 -2.94
CA SER A 71 -16.01 4.29 -2.20
C SER A 71 -16.48 2.86 -2.09
N ALA A 72 -17.14 2.53 -0.98
CA ALA A 72 -17.75 1.23 -0.78
C ALA A 72 -19.02 1.13 -1.65
N ARG A 73 -18.83 0.88 -2.93
CA ARG A 73 -19.91 0.81 -3.93
C ARG A 73 -19.68 -0.35 -4.88
N PRO A 74 -20.73 -0.86 -5.50
CA PRO A 74 -20.61 -1.96 -6.46
C PRO A 74 -19.61 -1.67 -7.57
N GLN A 75 -19.54 -0.42 -8.06
CA GLN A 75 -18.64 -0.06 -9.14
C GLN A 75 -17.17 -0.20 -8.74
N SER A 76 -16.85 0.18 -7.50
CA SER A 76 -15.48 0.09 -7.01
C SER A 76 -15.12 -1.33 -6.64
N LEU A 77 -16.05 -2.04 -6.03
CA LEU A 77 -15.79 -3.37 -5.48
C LEU A 77 -16.03 -4.50 -6.49
N LEU A 78 -16.63 -4.17 -7.62
CA LEU A 78 -16.95 -5.13 -8.69
C LEU A 78 -17.81 -6.28 -8.19
N ALA A 79 -18.75 -5.97 -7.30
CA ALA A 79 -19.68 -6.95 -6.73
C ALA A 79 -20.93 -6.23 -6.28
N ASP A 80 -22.07 -6.86 -6.49
CA ASP A 80 -23.37 -6.32 -6.07
C ASP A 80 -24.28 -7.47 -5.63
N PRO A 81 -24.01 -8.02 -4.42
CA PRO A 81 -24.75 -9.18 -3.95
C PRO A 81 -26.21 -8.92 -3.64
N THR A 82 -26.58 -7.67 -3.41
CA THR A 82 -27.99 -7.31 -3.12
C THR A 82 -28.33 -6.01 -3.82
N PRO A 83 -28.57 -6.06 -5.15
CA PRO A 83 -28.88 -4.86 -5.92
C PRO A 83 -30.08 -4.13 -5.33
N GLY A 84 -29.96 -2.80 -5.24
CA GLY A 84 -31.03 -1.97 -4.73
C GLY A 84 -31.08 -1.84 -3.21
N TRP A 85 -30.24 -2.56 -2.48
CA TRP A 85 -30.19 -2.48 -1.03
C TRP A 85 -28.90 -1.79 -0.60
N ASN A 86 -29.00 -1.06 0.50
CA ASN A 86 -27.79 -0.51 1.09
C ASN A 86 -26.93 -1.63 1.63
N LYS A 87 -25.65 -1.57 1.31
CA LYS A 87 -24.70 -2.60 1.67
C LYS A 87 -23.62 -2.02 2.58
N ALA A 88 -22.94 -2.89 3.29
CA ALA A 88 -21.83 -2.51 4.14
C ALA A 88 -20.58 -3.26 3.70
N LEU A 89 -19.46 -2.58 3.79
CA LEU A 89 -18.15 -3.19 3.57
C LEU A 89 -17.50 -3.39 4.93
N VAL A 90 -17.10 -4.62 5.21
CA VAL A 90 -16.42 -4.98 6.45
C VAL A 90 -15.04 -5.53 6.09
N ILE A 91 -14.00 -4.91 6.65
CA ILE A 91 -12.62 -5.29 6.37
C ILE A 91 -11.97 -5.73 7.66
N ILE A 92 -11.34 -6.90 7.64
CA ILE A 92 -10.46 -7.36 8.71
C ILE A 92 -9.05 -7.28 8.17
N TYR A 93 -8.18 -6.57 8.89
CA TYR A 93 -6.84 -6.33 8.40
C TYR A 93 -5.84 -6.33 9.55
N GLU A 94 -4.58 -6.50 9.20
CA GLU A 94 -3.48 -6.31 10.14
C GLU A 94 -2.72 -5.04 9.79
N TYR A 95 -2.35 -4.30 10.83
CA TYR A 95 -1.45 -3.17 10.69
C TYR A 95 -0.42 -3.26 11.78
N LYS A 96 0.84 -3.29 11.37
CA LYS A 96 1.98 -3.45 12.30
C LYS A 96 1.79 -4.65 13.22
N GLY A 97 1.33 -5.74 12.65
CA GLY A 97 1.18 -7.00 13.37
C GLY A 97 -0.05 -7.13 14.23
N GLN A 98 -0.90 -6.11 14.28
CA GLN A 98 -2.12 -6.15 15.09
C GLN A 98 -3.35 -6.17 14.20
N ARG A 99 -4.35 -6.91 14.63
CA ARG A 99 -5.56 -7.12 13.84
C ARG A 99 -6.60 -6.07 14.21
N HIS A 100 -7.25 -5.55 13.17
CA HIS A 100 -8.27 -4.51 13.33
C HIS A 100 -9.46 -4.82 12.44
N LEU A 101 -10.58 -4.19 12.77
CA LEU A 101 -11.80 -4.28 11.97
C LEU A 101 -12.24 -2.89 11.57
N PHE A 102 -12.60 -2.75 10.31
CA PHE A 102 -13.15 -1.51 9.79
C PHE A 102 -14.46 -1.82 9.07
N ALA A 103 -15.47 -1.00 9.28
CA ALA A 103 -16.74 -1.16 8.60
C ALA A 103 -17.16 0.19 8.02
N SER A 104 -17.72 0.13 6.82
CA SER A 104 -18.21 1.32 6.14
C SER A 104 -19.56 1.00 5.50
N GLY A 105 -20.49 1.95 5.60
CA GLY A 105 -21.74 1.82 4.88
C GLY A 105 -21.56 2.09 3.40
N GLU A 106 -22.63 1.90 2.66
CA GLU A 106 -22.68 2.14 1.22
C GLU A 106 -22.17 3.55 0.91
N GLY A 107 -21.22 3.66 0.01
CA GLY A 107 -20.70 4.95 -0.42
C GLY A 107 -19.62 5.55 0.49
N GLY A 108 -19.31 4.91 1.58
CA GLY A 108 -18.27 5.43 2.48
C GLY A 108 -16.89 5.37 1.86
N ALA A 109 -16.02 6.30 2.23
CA ALA A 109 -14.67 6.37 1.71
C ALA A 109 -13.76 5.35 2.38
N VAL A 110 -12.87 4.76 1.60
CA VAL A 110 -11.92 3.77 2.07
C VAL A 110 -10.56 4.04 1.43
N SER A 111 -9.52 4.01 2.22
CA SER A 111 -8.15 4.16 1.74
C SER A 111 -7.19 3.57 2.75
N ALA A 112 -5.93 3.42 2.36
CA ALA A 112 -4.91 2.96 3.30
C ALA A 112 -4.83 3.90 4.51
N GLU A 113 -4.87 5.21 4.26
CA GLU A 113 -4.80 6.20 5.34
C GLU A 113 -5.98 6.05 6.32
N ILE A 114 -7.16 5.81 5.78
CA ILE A 114 -8.35 5.64 6.62
C ILE A 114 -8.21 4.41 7.52
N LEU A 115 -7.70 3.32 6.97
CA LEU A 115 -7.47 2.11 7.76
C LEU A 115 -6.39 2.32 8.83
N ILE A 116 -5.34 3.06 8.50
CA ILE A 116 -4.29 3.36 9.46
C ILE A 116 -4.83 4.22 10.59
N LEU A 117 -5.59 5.26 10.26
CA LEU A 117 -6.21 6.11 11.28
C LEU A 117 -7.18 5.31 12.16
N ASN A 118 -7.91 4.38 11.56
CA ASN A 118 -8.79 3.51 12.32
C ASN A 118 -8.01 2.63 13.30
N ALA A 119 -6.85 2.15 12.87
CA ALA A 119 -6.01 1.29 13.72
C ALA A 119 -5.41 2.06 14.91
N ASP A 120 -5.19 3.35 14.74
CA ASP A 120 -4.55 4.17 15.77
C ASP A 120 -5.56 4.67 16.85
N LYS A 121 -6.83 4.31 16.75
CA LYS A 121 -7.82 4.66 17.76
C LYS A 121 -7.73 3.71 18.93
#